data_bfd7df53cfa03b5d5aefe0601c04be42
#
_entry.id   bfd7df53cfa03b5d5aefe0601c04be42
#
_cell.length_a   1.000
_cell.length_b   1.000
_cell.length_c   1.000
_cell.angle_alpha   90.00
_cell.angle_beta   90.00
_cell.angle_gamma   90.00
#
_symmetry.space_group_name_H-M   'P 1'
#
loop_
_entity.id
_entity.type
_entity.pdbx_description
1 polymer ?
#
loop_
_entity_poly.entity_id
_entity_poly.type
_entity_poly.pdbx_seq_one_letter_code
_entity_poly.pdbx_strand_id
1 'polypeptide(L)'
;MWLLLSLPIVVRAQFKVGGHDILYNSTQGAYMCPIPDSLFGYDYETFIQSETIFRTKVVDGNLVLDTLQWDSIQLGADLYHAHDTITFSDIAGGKIYPLKAHFNDGSTMSYPITFTNLPIVRLDGQFGNDYSNGTVIVFSTDTGVPLQQMKAKIKWRGGSTNGVNKHKRNYTIKFLNHNGKKQKRQFFGLRTHNQWILNAGQVDLARCRNQVGHELWNDMARKPYYIDQAPDALTSVRGQFVEVFLNGEYRGIYSMTENIDQEQTQIVEHDEDNNIFHGHLWKSDSWDGTSMYDIKDYDNTQEVYRGFETKYPDFDDVNPTDYSILYNAINFVLNSTDPEFKLYLDEYFDIPVLIDYYLLINVLVAQDNNGKNMFWVCYDGEQDKKLTIAVWDLDCTAGQGYNPTKPHPSGFGPEIDMRTQNLLMVLNRMIKIPKYNKAVKDRYWELYQTHLNPDSLYARYENYIHHFTRGGAAAREEQKWSRDSDIGGYELNLQQELDFIYDWIQRRYLFLNAGEFYRDNVSTSVEDVTRPSDNRIFDILGQPVSTPVKSGIYIQNGKKIFIQP
;
A
#
# COMPACT_ATOMS: atom_id res chain seq x y z
N MET A 1 56.40 5.66 7.21
CA MET A 1 55.86 4.32 7.06
C MET A 1 54.34 4.43 7.20
N TRP A 2 53.67 4.66 6.06
CA TRP A 2 52.21 4.81 6.01
C TRP A 2 51.61 3.44 5.67
N LEU A 3 50.90 2.85 6.61
CA LEU A 3 50.07 1.67 6.36
C LEU A 3 48.84 2.12 5.53
N LEU A 4 48.91 1.99 4.23
CA LEU A 4 47.73 1.99 3.38
C LEU A 4 47.00 0.66 3.65
N LEU A 5 45.98 0.71 4.48
CA LEU A 5 44.97 -0.31 4.57
C LEU A 5 44.34 -0.46 3.17
N SER A 6 44.76 -1.46 2.41
CA SER A 6 44.09 -1.90 1.21
C SER A 6 42.72 -2.49 1.59
N LEU A 7 41.70 -1.65 1.69
CA LEU A 7 40.33 -2.14 1.60
C LEU A 7 40.19 -2.79 0.23
N PRO A 8 39.82 -4.07 0.13
CA PRO A 8 39.47 -4.65 -1.16
C PRO A 8 38.29 -3.84 -1.70
N ILE A 9 38.50 -3.12 -2.79
CA ILE A 9 37.37 -2.62 -3.59
C ILE A 9 36.69 -3.86 -4.11
N VAL A 10 35.72 -4.36 -3.36
CA VAL A 10 34.81 -5.40 -3.84
C VAL A 10 33.90 -4.70 -4.84
N VAL A 11 34.32 -4.65 -6.09
CA VAL A 11 33.43 -4.39 -7.21
C VAL A 11 32.45 -5.57 -7.20
N ARG A 12 31.24 -5.34 -6.68
CA ARG A 12 30.20 -6.37 -6.70
C ARG A 12 29.95 -6.74 -8.14
N ALA A 13 30.23 -7.98 -8.48
CA ALA A 13 29.84 -8.54 -9.77
C ALA A 13 28.34 -8.39 -9.91
N GLN A 14 27.90 -7.64 -10.88
CA GLN A 14 26.51 -7.63 -11.30
C GLN A 14 26.32 -8.82 -12.24
N PHE A 15 25.40 -9.70 -11.92
CA PHE A 15 24.94 -10.72 -12.85
C PHE A 15 23.41 -10.69 -12.89
N LYS A 16 22.85 -11.22 -13.97
CA LYS A 16 21.41 -11.28 -14.18
C LYS A 16 20.96 -12.72 -14.29
N VAL A 17 19.77 -12.99 -13.82
CA VAL A 17 19.08 -14.27 -13.92
C VAL A 17 17.89 -14.11 -14.84
N GLY A 18 17.90 -14.73 -16.02
CA GLY A 18 16.84 -14.60 -17.00
C GLY A 18 16.60 -13.17 -17.49
N GLY A 19 17.65 -12.34 -17.46
CA GLY A 19 17.54 -10.91 -17.78
C GLY A 19 17.10 -10.02 -16.62
N HIS A 20 16.74 -10.60 -15.46
CA HIS A 20 16.39 -9.84 -14.27
C HIS A 20 17.64 -9.40 -13.50
N ASP A 21 17.66 -8.15 -13.08
CA ASP A 21 18.66 -7.63 -12.15
C ASP A 21 18.41 -8.16 -10.74
N ILE A 22 19.49 -8.35 -9.97
CA ILE A 22 19.44 -8.94 -8.63
C ILE A 22 20.00 -7.99 -7.57
N LEU A 23 19.59 -8.17 -6.31
CA LEU A 23 20.09 -7.41 -5.17
C LEU A 23 20.46 -8.34 -4.02
N TYR A 24 21.65 -8.13 -3.43
CA TYR A 24 22.07 -8.93 -2.28
C TYR A 24 21.33 -8.51 -1.01
N ASN A 25 20.69 -9.48 -0.37
CA ASN A 25 20.05 -9.33 0.96
C ASN A 25 20.98 -9.92 2.03
N SER A 26 21.63 -9.06 2.79
CA SER A 26 22.56 -9.47 3.84
C SER A 26 21.88 -10.20 5.01
N THR A 27 20.59 -9.94 5.25
CA THR A 27 19.81 -10.63 6.30
C THR A 27 19.59 -12.09 5.97
N GLN A 28 19.37 -12.42 4.69
CA GLN A 28 19.16 -13.79 4.23
C GLN A 28 20.47 -14.46 3.73
N GLY A 29 21.53 -13.67 3.51
CA GLY A 29 22.75 -14.16 2.91
C GLY A 29 22.60 -14.61 1.45
N ALA A 30 21.61 -14.06 0.74
CA ALA A 30 21.26 -14.48 -0.62
C ALA A 30 20.98 -13.28 -1.53
N TYR A 31 21.16 -13.47 -2.83
CA TYR A 31 20.74 -12.52 -3.86
C TYR A 31 19.24 -12.68 -4.13
N MET A 32 18.50 -11.61 -4.06
CA MET A 32 17.08 -11.57 -4.39
C MET A 32 16.90 -11.23 -5.86
N CYS A 33 16.14 -12.05 -6.56
CA CYS A 33 15.76 -11.88 -7.96
C CYS A 33 14.24 -11.65 -8.05
N PRO A 34 13.77 -10.45 -8.40
CA PRO A 34 12.36 -10.23 -8.65
C PRO A 34 11.96 -10.84 -10.00
N ILE A 35 10.96 -11.72 -9.98
CA ILE A 35 10.43 -12.42 -11.17
C ILE A 35 8.89 -12.36 -11.19
N PRO A 36 8.24 -12.56 -12.35
CA PRO A 36 6.79 -12.61 -12.42
C PRO A 36 6.18 -13.66 -11.50
N ASP A 37 5.04 -13.32 -10.88
CA ASP A 37 4.30 -14.21 -9.96
C ASP A 37 3.91 -15.54 -10.61
N SER A 38 3.67 -15.54 -11.93
CA SER A 38 3.30 -16.73 -12.70
C SER A 38 4.37 -17.84 -12.73
N LEU A 39 5.61 -17.52 -12.35
CA LEU A 39 6.70 -18.51 -12.31
C LEU A 39 6.76 -19.29 -10.99
N PHE A 40 6.08 -18.84 -9.95
CA PHE A 40 6.08 -19.52 -8.67
C PHE A 40 5.24 -20.81 -8.71
N GLY A 41 5.80 -21.89 -8.14
CA GLY A 41 5.24 -23.24 -8.15
C GLY A 41 5.60 -24.05 -9.40
N TYR A 42 6.53 -23.54 -10.25
CA TYR A 42 7.00 -24.21 -11.45
C TYR A 42 8.52 -24.21 -11.52
N ASP A 43 9.06 -25.03 -12.39
CA ASP A 43 10.47 -24.97 -12.76
C ASP A 43 10.71 -23.73 -13.62
N TYR A 44 11.79 -23.01 -13.34
CA TYR A 44 12.20 -21.84 -14.09
C TYR A 44 13.44 -22.13 -14.91
N GLU A 45 13.23 -22.41 -16.19
CA GLU A 45 14.30 -22.58 -17.19
C GLU A 45 14.74 -21.19 -17.67
N THR A 46 16.00 -20.89 -17.47
CA THR A 46 16.54 -19.56 -17.79
C THR A 46 18.05 -19.63 -18.05
N PHE A 47 18.65 -18.46 -18.20
CA PHE A 47 20.10 -18.31 -18.37
C PHE A 47 20.66 -17.30 -17.38
N ILE A 48 21.94 -17.38 -17.09
CA ILE A 48 22.66 -16.42 -16.28
C ILE A 48 23.59 -15.60 -17.13
N GLN A 49 23.45 -14.29 -17.07
CA GLN A 49 24.34 -13.34 -17.70
C GLN A 49 25.34 -12.84 -16.66
N SER A 50 26.62 -13.20 -16.81
CA SER A 50 27.68 -12.67 -15.97
C SER A 50 28.30 -11.43 -16.58
N GLU A 51 28.62 -10.46 -15.74
CA GLU A 51 29.46 -9.33 -16.13
C GLU A 51 30.91 -9.63 -15.76
N THR A 52 31.85 -9.04 -16.51
CA THR A 52 33.29 -9.13 -16.20
C THR A 52 33.58 -8.46 -14.87
N ILE A 53 34.17 -9.19 -13.93
CA ILE A 53 34.58 -8.65 -12.64
C ILE A 53 35.97 -8.04 -12.79
N PHE A 54 36.11 -6.78 -12.53
CA PHE A 54 37.37 -6.09 -12.43
C PHE A 54 37.91 -6.17 -11.00
N ARG A 55 39.15 -6.66 -10.85
CA ARG A 55 39.86 -6.66 -9.55
C ARG A 55 41.27 -6.11 -9.73
N THR A 56 41.87 -5.66 -8.65
CA THR A 56 43.29 -5.36 -8.59
C THR A 56 44.03 -6.54 -7.97
N LYS A 57 45.12 -6.99 -8.61
CA LYS A 57 46.07 -7.95 -8.04
C LYS A 57 47.46 -7.33 -7.98
N VAL A 58 48.27 -7.79 -7.06
CA VAL A 58 49.69 -7.40 -6.97
C VAL A 58 50.51 -8.36 -7.83
N VAL A 59 51.20 -7.83 -8.84
CA VAL A 59 52.13 -8.55 -9.65
C VAL A 59 53.47 -7.83 -9.56
N ASP A 60 54.51 -8.50 -9.09
CA ASP A 60 55.86 -7.95 -8.90
C ASP A 60 55.87 -6.62 -8.07
N GLY A 61 55.03 -6.56 -7.06
CA GLY A 61 54.88 -5.38 -6.19
C GLY A 61 54.07 -4.23 -6.76
N ASN A 62 53.53 -4.34 -7.96
CA ASN A 62 52.67 -3.36 -8.62
C ASN A 62 51.20 -3.77 -8.58
N LEU A 63 50.29 -2.81 -8.39
CA LEU A 63 48.86 -3.02 -8.55
C LEU A 63 48.51 -3.08 -10.05
N VAL A 64 48.03 -4.23 -10.51
CA VAL A 64 47.60 -4.45 -11.88
C VAL A 64 46.11 -4.73 -11.92
N LEU A 65 45.40 -4.11 -12.86
CA LEU A 65 44.01 -4.41 -13.12
C LEU A 65 43.90 -5.81 -13.75
N ASP A 66 43.09 -6.67 -13.17
CA ASP A 66 42.82 -8.02 -13.60
C ASP A 66 41.33 -8.23 -13.82
N THR A 67 40.98 -9.16 -14.68
CA THR A 67 39.58 -9.50 -14.97
C THR A 67 39.30 -10.95 -14.61
N LEU A 68 38.21 -11.17 -13.87
CA LEU A 68 37.63 -12.47 -13.63
C LEU A 68 36.45 -12.69 -14.57
N GLN A 69 36.42 -13.79 -15.25
CA GLN A 69 35.31 -14.23 -16.08
C GLN A 69 34.77 -15.55 -15.54
N TRP A 70 33.48 -15.75 -15.63
CA TRP A 70 32.87 -17.02 -15.29
C TRP A 70 33.20 -18.05 -16.37
N ASP A 71 33.77 -19.17 -15.94
CA ASP A 71 34.06 -20.33 -16.77
C ASP A 71 32.84 -21.27 -16.80
N SER A 72 32.29 -21.53 -15.62
CA SER A 72 31.11 -22.36 -15.47
C SER A 72 30.32 -21.99 -14.21
N ILE A 73 29.08 -22.45 -14.12
CA ILE A 73 28.18 -22.25 -13.02
C ILE A 73 27.70 -23.58 -12.50
N GLN A 74 27.76 -23.79 -11.21
CA GLN A 74 27.21 -24.95 -10.53
C GLN A 74 25.92 -24.57 -9.78
N LEU A 75 24.85 -25.31 -10.05
CA LEU A 75 23.58 -25.20 -9.30
C LEU A 75 23.25 -26.58 -8.69
N GLY A 76 23.41 -26.71 -7.39
CA GLY A 76 23.35 -28.01 -6.74
C GLY A 76 24.45 -28.96 -7.20
N ALA A 77 24.08 -30.09 -7.83
CA ALA A 77 24.99 -31.06 -8.40
C ALA A 77 25.34 -30.79 -9.89
N ASP A 78 24.57 -29.95 -10.57
CA ASP A 78 24.64 -29.74 -12.01
C ASP A 78 25.61 -28.60 -12.35
N LEU A 79 26.42 -28.83 -13.38
CA LEU A 79 27.39 -27.88 -13.90
C LEU A 79 26.95 -27.40 -15.30
N TYR A 80 26.95 -26.08 -15.48
CA TYR A 80 26.51 -25.38 -16.68
C TYR A 80 27.65 -24.50 -17.20
N HIS A 81 27.80 -24.44 -18.51
CA HIS A 81 28.74 -23.55 -19.19
C HIS A 81 28.07 -22.29 -19.74
N ALA A 82 28.85 -21.37 -20.25
CA ALA A 82 28.31 -20.14 -20.84
C ALA A 82 27.28 -20.47 -21.94
N HIS A 83 26.13 -19.80 -21.87
CA HIS A 83 24.95 -19.97 -22.74
C HIS A 83 24.07 -21.22 -22.49
N ASP A 84 24.42 -22.07 -21.51
CA ASP A 84 23.54 -23.18 -21.14
C ASP A 84 22.24 -22.64 -20.50
N THR A 85 21.14 -23.37 -20.73
CA THR A 85 19.90 -23.17 -19.99
C THR A 85 20.05 -23.81 -18.63
N ILE A 86 19.76 -23.03 -17.59
CA ILE A 86 19.79 -23.45 -16.18
C ILE A 86 18.35 -23.62 -15.69
N THR A 87 18.09 -24.70 -14.97
CA THR A 87 16.75 -24.95 -14.38
C THR A 87 16.79 -24.73 -12.88
N PHE A 88 16.05 -23.73 -12.40
CA PHE A 88 15.73 -23.58 -10.99
C PHE A 88 14.45 -24.37 -10.71
N SER A 89 14.57 -25.54 -10.11
CA SER A 89 13.44 -26.42 -9.88
C SER A 89 12.54 -25.93 -8.78
N ASP A 90 11.21 -25.94 -9.04
CA ASP A 90 10.15 -25.63 -8.09
C ASP A 90 10.37 -24.28 -7.37
N ILE A 91 10.16 -23.18 -8.10
CA ILE A 91 10.30 -21.83 -7.55
C ILE A 91 9.33 -21.62 -6.41
N ALA A 92 9.86 -21.36 -5.21
CA ALA A 92 9.08 -21.17 -4.01
C ALA A 92 9.61 -20.00 -3.17
N GLY A 93 8.69 -19.32 -2.48
CA GLY A 93 9.05 -18.24 -1.57
C GLY A 93 9.97 -18.70 -0.44
N GLY A 94 11.04 -17.94 -0.22
CA GLY A 94 12.02 -18.24 0.83
C GLY A 94 13.01 -19.38 0.50
N LYS A 95 12.83 -20.12 -0.59
CA LYS A 95 13.77 -21.14 -1.04
C LYS A 95 15.06 -20.48 -1.52
N ILE A 96 16.21 -20.99 -1.08
CA ILE A 96 17.53 -20.53 -1.49
C ILE A 96 18.16 -21.59 -2.40
N TYR A 97 18.55 -21.15 -3.60
CA TYR A 97 19.21 -21.97 -4.59
C TYR A 97 20.72 -21.74 -4.52
N PRO A 98 21.53 -22.77 -4.23
CA PRO A 98 22.97 -22.65 -4.02
C PRO A 98 23.69 -22.52 -5.36
N LEU A 99 23.79 -21.31 -5.89
CA LEU A 99 24.57 -21.05 -7.09
C LEU A 99 26.05 -20.82 -6.74
N LYS A 100 26.95 -21.39 -7.50
CA LYS A 100 28.38 -21.23 -7.35
C LYS A 100 29.00 -20.96 -8.73
N ALA A 101 29.75 -19.87 -8.86
CA ALA A 101 30.52 -19.59 -10.06
C ALA A 101 31.94 -20.11 -9.92
N HIS A 102 32.44 -20.70 -11.01
CA HIS A 102 33.82 -21.06 -11.21
C HIS A 102 34.43 -20.06 -12.17
N PHE A 103 35.63 -19.57 -11.87
CA PHE A 103 36.28 -18.53 -12.66
C PHE A 103 37.45 -19.07 -13.46
N ASN A 104 37.84 -18.35 -14.50
CA ASN A 104 38.93 -18.65 -15.39
C ASN A 104 40.32 -18.76 -14.71
N ASP A 105 40.46 -18.30 -13.46
CA ASP A 105 41.68 -18.45 -12.66
C ASP A 105 41.65 -19.66 -11.71
N GLY A 106 40.59 -20.49 -11.79
CA GLY A 106 40.36 -21.63 -10.92
C GLY A 106 39.72 -21.30 -9.55
N SER A 107 39.51 -20.03 -9.25
CA SER A 107 38.80 -19.63 -8.02
C SER A 107 37.28 -19.88 -8.13
N THR A 108 36.61 -19.90 -6.99
CA THR A 108 35.13 -20.07 -6.94
C THR A 108 34.50 -19.08 -6.01
N MET A 109 33.26 -18.68 -6.30
CA MET A 109 32.48 -17.80 -5.44
C MET A 109 31.02 -18.28 -5.37
N SER A 110 30.43 -18.20 -4.17
CA SER A 110 29.05 -18.59 -3.92
C SER A 110 28.12 -17.41 -4.12
N TYR A 111 27.02 -17.64 -4.85
CA TYR A 111 25.98 -16.67 -5.15
C TYR A 111 24.60 -17.30 -4.85
N PRO A 112 24.28 -17.58 -3.58
CA PRO A 112 22.96 -18.13 -3.26
C PRO A 112 21.86 -17.18 -3.73
N ILE A 113 20.85 -17.72 -4.43
CA ILE A 113 19.76 -16.95 -5.04
C ILE A 113 18.46 -17.32 -4.36
N THR A 114 17.61 -16.30 -4.11
CA THR A 114 16.21 -16.47 -3.76
C THR A 114 15.35 -15.60 -4.67
N PHE A 115 14.11 -16.03 -4.91
CA PHE A 115 13.19 -15.32 -5.77
C PHE A 115 12.13 -14.58 -4.95
N THR A 116 11.63 -13.47 -5.52
CA THR A 116 10.46 -12.72 -5.01
C THR A 116 9.54 -12.34 -6.16
N ASN A 117 8.23 -12.34 -5.92
CA ASN A 117 7.23 -11.87 -6.88
C ASN A 117 6.91 -10.37 -6.74
N LEU A 118 7.56 -9.69 -5.80
CA LEU A 118 7.43 -8.24 -5.64
C LEU A 118 8.61 -7.53 -6.30
N PRO A 119 8.38 -6.38 -6.96
CA PRO A 119 9.47 -5.48 -7.35
C PRO A 119 10.27 -5.03 -6.11
N ILE A 120 11.54 -4.69 -6.31
CA ILE A 120 12.40 -4.20 -5.23
C ILE A 120 12.72 -2.72 -5.45
N VAL A 121 12.58 -1.91 -4.41
CA VAL A 121 12.98 -0.50 -4.40
C VAL A 121 14.14 -0.32 -3.43
N ARG A 122 15.29 0.12 -3.95
CA ARG A 122 16.46 0.46 -3.14
C ARG A 122 16.58 1.98 -3.02
N LEU A 123 16.72 2.44 -1.79
CA LEU A 123 17.03 3.82 -1.44
C LEU A 123 18.45 3.89 -0.90
N ASP A 124 19.25 4.84 -1.38
CA ASP A 124 20.56 5.13 -0.80
C ASP A 124 20.65 6.60 -0.41
N GLY A 125 21.02 6.87 0.84
CA GLY A 125 21.15 8.20 1.41
C GLY A 125 20.91 8.24 2.93
N GLN A 126 21.02 9.44 3.49
CA GLN A 126 20.68 9.73 4.89
C GLN A 126 19.41 10.60 4.90
N PHE A 127 18.34 10.10 5.50
CA PHE A 127 17.02 10.74 5.44
C PHE A 127 16.53 11.13 6.84
N GLY A 128 15.79 12.23 6.90
CA GLY A 128 15.18 12.80 8.09
C GLY A 128 13.83 13.43 7.78
N ASN A 129 13.39 14.35 8.64
CA ASN A 129 12.12 15.09 8.45
C ASN A 129 12.20 16.07 7.27
N ASP A 130 13.41 16.56 6.95
CA ASP A 130 13.65 17.44 5.81
C ASP A 130 14.09 16.66 4.59
N TYR A 131 13.84 17.24 3.40
CA TYR A 131 14.28 16.65 2.15
C TYR A 131 15.81 16.60 2.05
N SER A 132 16.34 15.40 1.90
CA SER A 132 17.76 15.14 1.66
C SER A 132 17.97 14.51 0.29
N ASN A 133 19.14 14.74 -0.31
CA ASN A 133 19.50 14.10 -1.56
C ASN A 133 19.74 12.61 -1.34
N GLY A 134 19.22 11.81 -2.28
CA GLY A 134 19.40 10.37 -2.31
C GLY A 134 19.27 9.81 -3.72
N THR A 135 19.42 8.52 -3.81
CA THR A 135 19.20 7.77 -5.04
C THR A 135 18.15 6.69 -4.84
N VAL A 136 17.44 6.40 -5.92
CA VAL A 136 16.42 5.35 -5.97
C VAL A 136 16.76 4.42 -7.13
N ILE A 137 16.70 3.12 -6.90
CA ILE A 137 16.83 2.09 -7.91
C ILE A 137 15.61 1.16 -7.80
N VAL A 138 14.95 0.89 -8.91
CA VAL A 138 13.80 -0.02 -8.97
C VAL A 138 14.19 -1.24 -9.77
N PHE A 139 14.06 -2.42 -9.15
CA PHE A 139 14.25 -3.72 -9.78
C PHE A 139 12.85 -4.27 -10.10
N SER A 140 12.58 -4.38 -11.40
CA SER A 140 11.27 -4.84 -11.88
C SER A 140 11.17 -6.35 -11.89
N THR A 141 9.95 -6.87 -11.72
CA THR A 141 9.62 -8.27 -12.03
C THR A 141 9.55 -8.54 -13.53
N ASP A 142 9.49 -7.49 -14.36
CA ASP A 142 9.47 -7.60 -15.82
C ASP A 142 10.87 -7.48 -16.38
N THR A 143 11.21 -8.35 -17.35
CA THR A 143 12.44 -8.25 -18.13
C THR A 143 12.38 -7.09 -19.12
N GLY A 144 13.52 -6.51 -19.44
CA GLY A 144 13.61 -5.42 -20.43
C GLY A 144 13.35 -4.01 -19.86
N VAL A 145 13.01 -3.89 -18.59
CA VAL A 145 13.01 -2.60 -17.88
C VAL A 145 14.45 -2.28 -17.46
N PRO A 146 15.12 -1.27 -18.04
CA PRO A 146 16.50 -0.99 -17.70
C PRO A 146 16.63 -0.57 -16.24
N LEU A 147 17.63 -1.14 -15.55
CA LEU A 147 17.99 -0.69 -14.22
C LEU A 147 18.55 0.74 -14.28
N GLN A 148 17.88 1.67 -13.62
CA GLN A 148 18.31 3.07 -13.59
C GLN A 148 18.50 3.52 -12.16
N GLN A 149 19.65 4.13 -11.91
CA GLN A 149 19.89 4.87 -10.68
C GLN A 149 19.34 6.30 -10.85
N MET A 150 18.31 6.63 -10.11
CA MET A 150 17.58 7.90 -10.22
C MET A 150 17.92 8.81 -9.05
N LYS A 151 18.20 10.09 -9.34
CA LYS A 151 18.35 11.11 -8.31
C LYS A 151 16.99 11.47 -7.73
N ALA A 152 16.94 11.67 -6.41
CA ALA A 152 15.72 12.13 -5.74
C ALA A 152 16.04 12.97 -4.51
N LYS A 153 15.08 13.80 -4.10
CA LYS A 153 14.97 14.31 -2.74
C LYS A 153 14.02 13.41 -1.96
N ILE A 154 14.45 12.94 -0.81
CA ILE A 154 13.71 11.97 0.01
C ILE A 154 13.63 12.49 1.44
N LYS A 155 12.45 12.34 2.06
CA LYS A 155 12.25 12.65 3.48
C LYS A 155 11.38 11.59 4.14
N TRP A 156 11.46 11.49 5.45
CA TRP A 156 10.48 10.80 6.26
C TRP A 156 9.12 11.50 6.16
N ARG A 157 8.06 10.73 6.35
CA ARG A 157 6.71 11.27 6.38
C ARG A 157 5.83 10.55 7.40
N GLY A 158 4.68 11.18 7.69
CA GLY A 158 3.66 10.70 8.61
C GLY A 158 3.57 11.60 9.85
N GLY A 159 2.47 11.51 10.57
CA GLY A 159 2.26 12.12 11.87
C GLY A 159 2.83 11.22 12.98
N SER A 160 2.00 10.35 13.54
CA SER A 160 2.38 9.42 14.61
C SER A 160 3.46 8.40 14.20
N THR A 161 3.52 8.03 12.92
CA THR A 161 4.50 7.07 12.37
C THR A 161 5.88 7.70 12.13
N ASN A 162 6.05 9.01 12.32
CA ASN A 162 7.31 9.73 12.10
C ASN A 162 8.07 10.09 13.40
N GLY A 163 7.67 9.54 14.54
CA GLY A 163 8.37 9.76 15.82
C GLY A 163 9.84 9.34 15.77
N VAL A 164 10.71 10.01 16.53
CA VAL A 164 12.17 9.80 16.50
C VAL A 164 12.62 8.35 16.75
N ASN A 165 11.84 7.59 17.51
CA ASN A 165 12.14 6.20 17.87
C ASN A 165 11.46 5.17 16.94
N LYS A 166 10.92 5.60 15.80
CA LYS A 166 10.28 4.69 14.86
C LYS A 166 11.30 3.98 13.98
N HIS A 167 11.15 2.68 13.83
CA HIS A 167 12.08 1.82 13.08
C HIS A 167 11.65 1.63 11.63
N LYS A 168 10.37 1.31 11.39
CA LYS A 168 9.82 1.15 10.04
C LYS A 168 9.16 2.46 9.60
N ARG A 169 9.74 3.16 8.62
CA ARG A 169 9.38 4.53 8.26
C ARG A 169 8.75 4.64 6.88
N ASN A 170 7.81 5.56 6.75
CA ASN A 170 7.29 6.01 5.46
C ASN A 170 8.23 7.04 4.82
N TYR A 171 8.24 7.09 3.48
CA TYR A 171 9.06 8.05 2.73
C TYR A 171 8.23 8.80 1.70
N THR A 172 8.55 10.09 1.51
CA THR A 172 8.18 10.86 0.31
C THR A 172 9.40 10.98 -0.57
N ILE A 173 9.25 10.65 -1.85
CA ILE A 173 10.30 10.66 -2.87
C ILE A 173 9.92 11.69 -3.93
N LYS A 174 10.79 12.68 -4.19
CA LYS A 174 10.65 13.64 -5.30
C LYS A 174 11.80 13.42 -6.28
N PHE A 175 11.48 12.84 -7.45
CA PHE A 175 12.48 12.55 -8.48
C PHE A 175 13.01 13.82 -9.14
N LEU A 176 14.31 13.80 -9.43
CA LEU A 176 15.06 14.89 -10.04
C LEU A 176 15.79 14.41 -11.30
N ASN A 177 15.94 15.30 -12.27
CA ASN A 177 16.85 15.09 -13.39
C ASN A 177 18.30 15.38 -12.99
N HIS A 178 19.22 15.23 -13.95
CA HIS A 178 20.65 15.46 -13.72
C HIS A 178 20.96 16.90 -13.28
N ASN A 179 20.13 17.89 -13.67
CA ASN A 179 20.27 19.30 -13.31
C ASN A 179 19.57 19.66 -11.98
N GLY A 180 19.02 18.70 -11.25
CA GLY A 180 18.33 18.94 -9.99
C GLY A 180 16.90 19.49 -10.12
N LYS A 181 16.33 19.53 -11.34
CA LYS A 181 14.94 19.92 -11.57
C LYS A 181 13.99 18.73 -11.43
N LYS A 182 12.71 19.00 -11.15
CA LYS A 182 11.64 17.98 -11.08
C LYS A 182 11.65 17.07 -12.31
N GLN A 183 11.58 15.78 -12.12
CA GLN A 183 11.53 14.75 -13.16
C GLN A 183 10.33 13.86 -12.95
N LYS A 184 9.33 13.91 -13.82
CA LYS A 184 8.22 12.96 -13.79
C LYS A 184 8.70 11.56 -14.19
N ARG A 185 8.19 10.53 -13.49
CA ARG A 185 8.47 9.11 -13.70
C ARG A 185 7.18 8.31 -13.61
N GLN A 186 7.12 7.24 -14.38
CA GLN A 186 6.04 6.27 -14.30
C GLN A 186 6.58 4.95 -13.74
N PHE A 187 5.85 4.33 -12.81
CA PHE A 187 6.16 3.02 -12.25
C PHE A 187 4.92 2.15 -12.27
N PHE A 188 5.07 0.88 -12.58
CA PHE A 188 4.05 -0.17 -12.42
C PHE A 188 2.70 0.15 -13.11
N GLY A 189 2.71 0.86 -14.22
CA GLY A 189 1.49 1.29 -14.92
C GLY A 189 0.65 2.37 -14.21
N LEU A 190 1.15 2.92 -13.10
CA LEU A 190 0.53 4.04 -12.39
C LEU A 190 0.75 5.37 -13.14
N ARG A 191 0.25 6.49 -12.61
CA ARG A 191 0.40 7.78 -13.28
C ARG A 191 1.86 8.22 -13.45
N THR A 192 2.12 9.12 -14.40
CA THR A 192 3.43 9.73 -14.56
C THR A 192 3.53 10.98 -13.68
N HIS A 193 4.30 10.90 -12.59
CA HIS A 193 4.45 12.00 -11.64
C HIS A 193 5.88 12.10 -11.09
N ASN A 194 6.23 13.24 -10.50
CA ASN A 194 7.56 13.41 -9.90
C ASN A 194 7.60 13.04 -8.41
N GLN A 195 6.47 12.97 -7.73
CA GLN A 195 6.39 12.63 -6.30
C GLN A 195 5.72 11.28 -6.08
N TRP A 196 6.34 10.45 -5.27
CA TRP A 196 5.88 9.13 -4.91
C TRP A 196 5.99 8.90 -3.41
N ILE A 197 5.17 8.00 -2.89
CA ILE A 197 5.15 7.66 -1.47
C ILE A 197 5.49 6.20 -1.32
N LEU A 198 6.39 5.89 -0.37
CA LEU A 198 6.57 4.54 0.16
C LEU A 198 5.86 4.47 1.52
N ASN A 199 4.70 3.83 1.54
CA ASN A 199 3.95 3.58 2.76
C ASN A 199 4.41 2.26 3.38
N ALA A 200 4.93 2.34 4.59
CA ALA A 200 5.51 1.20 5.30
C ALA A 200 4.47 0.24 5.90
N GLY A 201 3.21 0.66 6.01
CA GLY A 201 2.18 -0.10 6.71
C GLY A 201 2.57 -0.43 8.16
N GLN A 202 3.30 0.46 8.84
CA GLN A 202 3.89 0.18 10.15
C GLN A 202 2.84 -0.12 11.22
N VAL A 203 1.72 0.58 11.19
CA VAL A 203 0.60 0.39 12.13
C VAL A 203 -0.19 -0.88 11.80
N ASP A 204 -0.31 -1.21 10.54
CA ASP A 204 -1.14 -2.30 10.02
C ASP A 204 -0.42 -3.66 10.09
N LEU A 205 -0.91 -4.58 10.89
CA LEU A 205 -0.34 -5.93 11.02
C LEU A 205 -0.53 -6.78 9.75
N ALA A 206 -1.53 -6.49 8.91
CA ALA A 206 -1.73 -7.15 7.61
C ALA A 206 -0.87 -6.55 6.49
N ARG A 207 -0.29 -5.35 6.69
CA ARG A 207 0.47 -4.57 5.70
C ARG A 207 -0.33 -4.12 4.47
N CYS A 208 -1.60 -4.48 4.32
CA CYS A 208 -2.39 -4.23 3.11
C CYS A 208 -3.71 -3.46 3.33
N ARG A 209 -4.12 -3.16 4.59
CA ARG A 209 -5.40 -2.48 4.86
C ARG A 209 -5.52 -1.13 4.15
N ASN A 210 -4.46 -0.33 4.18
CA ASN A 210 -4.46 0.95 3.48
C ASN A 210 -4.71 0.79 1.98
N GLN A 211 -4.01 -0.14 1.33
CA GLN A 211 -4.17 -0.41 -0.10
C GLN A 211 -5.55 -0.97 -0.41
N VAL A 212 -6.05 -1.93 0.39
CA VAL A 212 -7.40 -2.49 0.25
C VAL A 212 -8.48 -1.42 0.39
N GLY A 213 -8.33 -0.49 1.34
CA GLY A 213 -9.26 0.62 1.51
C GLY A 213 -9.30 1.54 0.30
N HIS A 214 -8.14 1.89 -0.26
CA HIS A 214 -8.03 2.70 -1.47
C HIS A 214 -8.60 2.01 -2.71
N GLU A 215 -8.34 0.73 -2.89
CA GLU A 215 -8.91 -0.07 -3.99
C GLU A 215 -10.43 -0.19 -3.88
N LEU A 216 -10.92 -0.47 -2.67
CA LEU A 216 -12.35 -0.53 -2.43
C LEU A 216 -13.02 0.80 -2.80
N TRP A 217 -12.43 1.94 -2.41
CA TRP A 217 -12.92 3.26 -2.79
C TRP A 217 -12.90 3.47 -4.31
N ASN A 218 -11.80 3.17 -4.97
CA ASN A 218 -11.67 3.32 -6.43
C ASN A 218 -12.71 2.51 -7.21
N ASP A 219 -13.09 1.32 -6.68
CA ASP A 219 -14.04 0.42 -7.33
C ASP A 219 -15.50 0.76 -7.02
N MET A 220 -15.80 1.22 -5.79
CA MET A 220 -17.18 1.40 -5.34
C MET A 220 -17.67 2.84 -5.42
N ALA A 221 -16.78 3.84 -5.26
CA ALA A 221 -17.22 5.21 -5.12
C ALA A 221 -17.72 5.79 -6.45
N ARG A 222 -18.79 6.58 -6.35
CA ARG A 222 -19.22 7.40 -7.47
C ARG A 222 -18.17 8.44 -7.80
N LYS A 223 -18.09 8.80 -9.07
CA LYS A 223 -17.15 9.81 -9.55
C LYS A 223 -17.53 11.17 -8.98
N PRO A 224 -16.54 12.09 -8.79
CA PRO A 224 -16.82 13.41 -8.27
C PRO A 224 -17.73 14.20 -9.24
N TYR A 225 -18.49 15.16 -8.71
CA TYR A 225 -19.49 15.94 -9.44
C TYR A 225 -18.96 16.60 -10.72
N TYR A 226 -17.67 16.81 -10.82
CA TYR A 226 -16.98 17.45 -11.95
C TYR A 226 -16.35 16.46 -12.95
N ILE A 227 -16.70 15.18 -12.90
CA ILE A 227 -16.05 14.15 -13.71
C ILE A 227 -16.17 14.38 -15.22
N ASP A 228 -17.24 15.03 -15.67
CA ASP A 228 -17.43 15.36 -17.08
C ASP A 228 -16.41 16.40 -17.59
N GLN A 229 -15.91 17.27 -16.71
CA GLN A 229 -14.87 18.27 -16.99
C GLN A 229 -13.46 17.68 -16.82
N ALA A 230 -13.30 16.70 -15.93
CA ALA A 230 -12.03 16.09 -15.56
C ALA A 230 -12.16 14.54 -15.53
N PRO A 231 -12.26 13.87 -16.69
CA PRO A 231 -12.64 12.46 -16.76
C PRO A 231 -11.65 11.48 -16.15
N ASP A 232 -10.39 11.88 -15.99
CA ASP A 232 -9.35 11.06 -15.37
C ASP A 232 -9.13 11.38 -13.87
N ALA A 233 -9.97 12.25 -13.29
CA ALA A 233 -9.87 12.60 -11.87
C ALA A 233 -10.03 11.37 -10.97
N LEU A 234 -9.14 11.26 -9.99
CA LEU A 234 -9.19 10.24 -8.96
C LEU A 234 -9.25 10.89 -7.58
N THR A 235 -10.15 10.38 -6.74
CA THR A 235 -10.35 10.81 -5.36
C THR A 235 -9.74 9.82 -4.35
N SER A 236 -8.81 9.02 -4.81
CA SER A 236 -8.04 8.05 -4.05
C SER A 236 -6.69 7.83 -4.72
N VAL A 237 -5.83 7.02 -4.15
CA VAL A 237 -4.55 6.66 -4.73
C VAL A 237 -4.54 5.20 -5.18
N ARG A 238 -3.65 4.89 -6.11
CA ARG A 238 -3.30 3.53 -6.49
C ARG A 238 -1.87 3.25 -6.03
N GLY A 239 -1.52 2.00 -5.89
CA GLY A 239 -0.19 1.62 -5.44
C GLY A 239 0.22 0.23 -5.91
N GLN A 240 1.51 -0.04 -5.75
CA GLN A 240 2.12 -1.35 -5.98
C GLN A 240 2.92 -1.75 -4.75
N PHE A 241 2.70 -2.98 -4.27
CA PHE A 241 3.57 -3.51 -3.22
C PHE A 241 4.96 -3.81 -3.76
N VAL A 242 5.94 -3.44 -2.96
CA VAL A 242 7.37 -3.59 -3.26
C VAL A 242 8.10 -4.04 -2.00
N GLU A 243 9.26 -4.65 -2.16
CA GLU A 243 10.20 -4.86 -1.07
C GLU A 243 11.24 -3.74 -1.07
N VAL A 244 11.51 -3.14 0.11
CA VAL A 244 12.38 -1.96 0.20
C VAL A 244 13.71 -2.31 0.84
N PHE A 245 14.78 -1.73 0.29
CA PHE A 245 16.12 -1.69 0.88
C PHE A 245 16.54 -0.24 1.12
N LEU A 246 17.14 0.02 2.28
CA LEU A 246 17.75 1.29 2.62
C LEU A 246 19.25 1.10 2.89
N ASN A 247 20.11 1.72 2.08
CA ASN A 247 21.57 1.57 2.16
C ASN A 247 22.04 0.11 2.19
N GLY A 248 21.32 -0.77 1.45
CA GLY A 248 21.59 -2.21 1.38
C GLY A 248 20.97 -3.03 2.52
N GLU A 249 20.33 -2.43 3.51
CA GLU A 249 19.58 -3.11 4.57
C GLU A 249 18.14 -3.36 4.12
N TYR A 250 17.65 -4.59 4.27
CA TYR A 250 16.26 -4.96 4.00
C TYR A 250 15.31 -4.28 4.98
N ARG A 251 14.25 -3.65 4.46
CA ARG A 251 13.25 -2.90 5.24
C ARG A 251 11.85 -3.48 5.18
N GLY A 252 11.63 -4.55 4.41
CA GLY A 252 10.35 -5.26 4.35
C GLY A 252 9.42 -4.80 3.24
N ILE A 253 8.13 -5.14 3.39
CA ILE A 253 7.04 -4.83 2.46
C ILE A 253 6.61 -3.38 2.63
N TYR A 254 6.46 -2.67 1.51
CA TYR A 254 5.93 -1.32 1.41
C TYR A 254 4.92 -1.24 0.26
N SER A 255 3.96 -0.32 0.34
CA SER A 255 3.19 0.09 -0.84
C SER A 255 3.81 1.36 -1.42
N MET A 256 4.26 1.31 -2.69
CA MET A 256 4.65 2.48 -3.44
C MET A 256 3.41 3.07 -4.10
N THR A 257 2.97 4.25 -3.63
CA THR A 257 1.68 4.83 -4.01
C THR A 257 1.82 6.19 -4.68
N GLU A 258 0.78 6.53 -5.43
CA GLU A 258 0.47 7.89 -5.86
C GLU A 258 0.24 8.81 -4.65
N ASN A 259 0.04 10.09 -4.88
CA ASN A 259 -0.31 11.08 -3.86
C ASN A 259 -1.61 11.79 -4.23
N ILE A 260 -2.39 12.23 -3.26
CA ILE A 260 -3.50 13.16 -3.50
C ILE A 260 -2.91 14.55 -3.66
N ASP A 261 -3.08 15.11 -4.83
CA ASP A 261 -2.63 16.46 -5.23
C ASP A 261 -3.53 17.02 -6.34
N GLN A 262 -3.22 18.19 -6.82
CA GLN A 262 -3.97 18.87 -7.90
C GLN A 262 -4.04 18.01 -9.18
N GLU A 263 -2.91 17.40 -9.60
CA GLU A 263 -2.87 16.53 -10.79
C GLU A 263 -3.68 15.25 -10.63
N GLN A 264 -3.77 14.66 -9.40
CA GLN A 264 -4.58 13.47 -9.12
C GLN A 264 -6.08 13.76 -9.16
N THR A 265 -6.46 14.87 -8.56
CA THR A 265 -7.86 15.30 -8.49
C THR A 265 -8.29 16.08 -9.73
N GLN A 266 -7.36 16.50 -10.59
CA GLN A 266 -7.58 17.29 -11.81
C GLN A 266 -8.42 18.56 -11.59
N ILE A 267 -8.29 19.18 -10.43
CA ILE A 267 -8.91 20.47 -10.14
C ILE A 267 -8.23 21.57 -10.93
N VAL A 268 -8.98 22.64 -11.22
CA VAL A 268 -8.51 23.75 -12.05
C VAL A 268 -7.31 24.44 -11.41
N GLU A 269 -6.31 24.75 -12.21
CA GLU A 269 -5.09 25.40 -11.73
C GLU A 269 -5.38 26.83 -11.24
N HIS A 270 -4.66 27.24 -10.20
CA HIS A 270 -4.65 28.60 -9.69
C HIS A 270 -4.09 29.56 -10.75
N ASP A 271 -4.75 30.68 -10.97
CA ASP A 271 -4.26 31.75 -11.83
C ASP A 271 -3.33 32.67 -11.02
N GLU A 272 -2.03 32.37 -11.06
CA GLU A 272 -1.01 33.13 -10.33
C GLU A 272 -0.90 34.58 -10.82
N ASP A 273 -1.09 34.82 -12.12
CA ASP A 273 -0.96 36.17 -12.74
C ASP A 273 -2.04 37.13 -12.25
N ASN A 274 -3.26 36.64 -12.07
CA ASN A 274 -4.41 37.42 -11.62
C ASN A 274 -4.78 37.16 -10.15
N ASN A 275 -4.10 36.26 -9.49
CA ASN A 275 -4.38 35.81 -8.11
C ASN A 275 -5.83 35.34 -7.93
N ILE A 276 -6.30 34.49 -8.86
CA ILE A 276 -7.65 33.90 -8.82
C ILE A 276 -7.56 32.46 -8.33
N PHE A 277 -8.24 32.17 -7.22
CA PHE A 277 -8.32 30.86 -6.62
C PHE A 277 -9.41 30.02 -7.31
N HIS A 278 -9.00 29.12 -8.22
CA HIS A 278 -9.90 28.19 -8.88
C HIS A 278 -10.08 26.90 -8.07
N GLY A 279 -9.22 25.93 -8.28
CA GLY A 279 -9.28 24.65 -7.55
C GLY A 279 -8.74 24.75 -6.14
N HIS A 280 -9.34 23.99 -5.23
CA HIS A 280 -8.86 23.92 -3.85
C HIS A 280 -8.76 22.49 -3.35
N LEU A 281 -7.72 22.23 -2.55
CA LEU A 281 -7.50 20.96 -1.88
C LEU A 281 -7.10 21.22 -0.42
N TRP A 282 -7.95 20.82 0.52
CA TRP A 282 -7.69 20.93 1.95
C TRP A 282 -7.63 19.55 2.61
N LYS A 283 -6.54 19.26 3.30
CA LYS A 283 -6.38 18.03 4.05
C LYS A 283 -6.94 18.19 5.47
N SER A 284 -7.77 17.26 5.89
CA SER A 284 -8.25 17.15 7.27
C SER A 284 -7.22 16.41 8.13
N ASP A 285 -6.65 17.09 9.12
CA ASP A 285 -5.49 16.60 9.91
C ASP A 285 -5.80 16.41 11.39
N SER A 286 -6.94 16.92 11.88
CA SER A 286 -7.30 16.91 13.29
C SER A 286 -8.79 16.64 13.52
N TRP A 287 -9.14 15.65 14.33
CA TRP A 287 -10.54 15.37 14.68
C TRP A 287 -11.28 16.57 15.28
N ASP A 288 -10.64 17.33 16.18
CA ASP A 288 -11.31 18.40 16.93
C ASP A 288 -11.86 19.52 16.03
N GLY A 289 -11.12 19.86 14.96
CA GLY A 289 -11.54 20.92 14.05
C GLY A 289 -12.29 20.40 12.83
N THR A 290 -11.82 19.30 12.27
CA THR A 290 -12.26 18.84 10.96
C THR A 290 -13.52 17.99 10.99
N SER A 291 -13.99 17.58 12.17
CA SER A 291 -15.30 16.93 12.35
C SER A 291 -16.50 17.86 12.18
N MET A 292 -16.29 19.16 11.99
CA MET A 292 -17.30 20.18 11.74
C MET A 292 -18.34 20.33 12.86
N TYR A 293 -17.94 20.17 14.14
CA TYR A 293 -18.84 20.40 15.30
C TYR A 293 -18.82 21.83 15.81
N ASP A 294 -17.83 22.61 15.45
CA ASP A 294 -17.70 24.02 15.72
C ASP A 294 -17.01 24.75 14.56
N ILE A 295 -17.08 26.07 14.60
CA ILE A 295 -16.36 26.93 13.66
C ILE A 295 -15.74 28.08 14.44
N LYS A 296 -14.55 28.51 14.06
CA LYS A 296 -13.88 29.71 14.59
C LYS A 296 -13.99 30.85 13.58
N ASP A 297 -13.61 32.04 14.04
CA ASP A 297 -13.49 33.20 13.16
C ASP A 297 -12.61 32.87 11.95
N TYR A 298 -12.99 33.39 10.79
CA TYR A 298 -12.27 33.18 9.54
C TYR A 298 -10.84 33.70 9.65
N ASP A 299 -9.88 32.86 9.32
CA ASP A 299 -8.46 33.20 9.25
C ASP A 299 -7.82 32.51 8.03
N ASN A 300 -7.31 33.28 7.09
CA ASN A 300 -6.64 32.82 5.88
C ASN A 300 -5.15 33.15 5.86
N THR A 301 -4.59 33.56 6.98
CA THR A 301 -3.17 33.92 7.11
C THR A 301 -2.30 32.74 7.57
N GLN A 302 -2.90 31.58 7.79
CA GLN A 302 -2.23 30.38 8.26
C GLN A 302 -2.37 29.24 7.22
N GLU A 303 -1.35 28.41 7.11
CA GLU A 303 -1.39 27.18 6.30
C GLU A 303 -2.46 26.20 6.80
N VAL A 304 -2.75 26.20 8.11
CA VAL A 304 -3.71 25.32 8.75
C VAL A 304 -4.80 26.14 9.43
N TYR A 305 -6.03 26.07 8.91
CA TYR A 305 -7.23 26.63 9.53
C TYR A 305 -8.04 25.51 10.19
N ARG A 306 -8.16 25.54 11.52
CA ARG A 306 -8.97 24.56 12.30
C ARG A 306 -8.62 23.08 12.04
N GLY A 307 -7.38 22.75 11.71
CA GLY A 307 -6.96 21.41 11.36
C GLY A 307 -7.16 21.06 9.88
N PHE A 308 -7.69 21.99 9.07
CA PHE A 308 -7.67 21.88 7.62
C PHE A 308 -6.38 22.53 7.09
N GLU A 309 -5.51 21.72 6.56
CA GLU A 309 -4.25 22.15 5.94
C GLU A 309 -4.47 22.40 4.44
N THR A 310 -4.14 23.60 3.94
CA THR A 310 -4.21 23.83 2.50
C THR A 310 -3.11 23.03 1.78
N LYS A 311 -3.50 22.29 0.74
CA LYS A 311 -2.60 21.49 -0.10
C LYS A 311 -2.56 21.97 -1.54
N TYR A 312 -3.56 22.72 -1.93
CA TYR A 312 -3.58 23.42 -3.20
C TYR A 312 -4.54 24.60 -3.13
N PRO A 313 -4.16 25.78 -3.66
CA PRO A 313 -2.79 26.13 -4.02
C PRO A 313 -1.80 25.98 -2.85
N ASP A 314 -0.50 25.82 -3.15
CA ASP A 314 0.53 25.70 -2.10
C ASP A 314 0.59 27.00 -1.28
N PHE A 315 0.57 26.89 0.05
CA PHE A 315 0.56 28.06 0.94
C PHE A 315 1.77 28.97 0.77
N ASP A 316 2.92 28.40 0.43
CA ASP A 316 4.15 29.15 0.17
C ASP A 316 4.04 30.01 -1.10
N ASP A 317 3.19 29.59 -2.06
CA ASP A 317 2.96 30.31 -3.31
C ASP A 317 1.85 31.37 -3.16
N VAL A 318 0.88 31.16 -2.25
CA VAL A 318 -0.30 32.03 -2.07
C VAL A 318 -0.52 32.35 -0.57
N ASN A 319 -0.05 33.51 -0.12
CA ASN A 319 -0.28 33.97 1.25
C ASN A 319 -0.75 35.44 1.24
N PRO A 320 -2.00 35.76 1.69
CA PRO A 320 -2.96 34.87 2.31
C PRO A 320 -3.60 33.86 1.34
N THR A 321 -3.97 32.68 1.85
CA THR A 321 -4.72 31.66 1.10
C THR A 321 -6.24 31.92 1.15
N ASP A 322 -7.05 31.03 0.57
CA ASP A 322 -8.51 31.14 0.64
C ASP A 322 -9.15 29.90 1.27
N TYR A 323 -9.82 30.10 2.40
CA TYR A 323 -10.67 29.11 3.08
C TYR A 323 -12.17 29.43 2.96
N SER A 324 -12.56 30.45 2.19
CA SER A 324 -13.94 30.97 2.19
C SER A 324 -14.98 29.91 1.83
N ILE A 325 -14.70 29.07 0.85
CA ILE A 325 -15.59 27.98 0.41
C ILE A 325 -15.79 26.97 1.55
N LEU A 326 -14.68 26.51 2.14
CA LEU A 326 -14.68 25.55 3.25
C LEU A 326 -15.37 26.15 4.48
N TYR A 327 -15.05 27.41 4.83
CA TYR A 327 -15.68 28.15 5.92
C TYR A 327 -17.20 28.24 5.75
N ASN A 328 -17.66 28.63 4.56
CA ASN A 328 -19.09 28.76 4.27
C ASN A 328 -19.81 27.41 4.33
N ALA A 329 -19.17 26.34 3.85
CA ALA A 329 -19.72 24.99 3.94
C ALA A 329 -19.85 24.52 5.40
N ILE A 330 -18.82 24.72 6.24
CA ILE A 330 -18.87 24.41 7.67
C ILE A 330 -19.95 25.26 8.38
N ASN A 331 -19.98 26.55 8.09
CA ASN A 331 -20.98 27.46 8.66
C ASN A 331 -22.42 27.03 8.29
N PHE A 332 -22.63 26.61 7.03
CA PHE A 332 -23.90 26.03 6.58
C PHE A 332 -24.24 24.76 7.36
N VAL A 333 -23.28 23.83 7.53
CA VAL A 333 -23.49 22.60 8.30
C VAL A 333 -23.89 22.88 9.74
N LEU A 334 -23.33 23.91 10.38
CA LEU A 334 -23.55 24.20 11.78
C LEU A 334 -24.83 25.02 12.03
N ASN A 335 -25.09 26.02 11.20
CA ASN A 335 -26.04 27.07 11.51
C ASN A 335 -27.34 27.03 10.68
N SER A 336 -27.40 26.25 9.59
CA SER A 336 -28.64 26.08 8.83
C SER A 336 -29.70 25.34 9.64
N THR A 337 -30.97 25.75 9.51
CA THR A 337 -32.10 24.98 10.01
C THR A 337 -32.22 23.64 9.25
N ASP A 338 -32.95 22.68 9.81
CA ASP A 338 -33.12 21.37 9.12
C ASP A 338 -33.83 21.49 7.76
N PRO A 339 -34.83 22.37 7.55
CA PRO A 339 -35.38 22.62 6.23
C PRO A 339 -34.34 23.18 5.22
N GLU A 340 -33.55 24.17 5.65
CA GLU A 340 -32.49 24.76 4.83
C GLU A 340 -31.40 23.72 4.50
N PHE A 341 -30.95 22.98 5.50
CA PHE A 341 -29.97 21.90 5.28
C PHE A 341 -30.48 20.88 4.27
N LYS A 342 -31.74 20.46 4.40
CA LYS A 342 -32.36 19.52 3.45
C LYS A 342 -32.47 20.09 2.04
N LEU A 343 -32.72 21.39 1.91
CA LEU A 343 -32.94 22.06 0.62
C LEU A 343 -31.63 22.35 -0.11
N TYR A 344 -30.63 22.85 0.61
CA TYR A 344 -29.40 23.40 0.02
C TYR A 344 -28.16 22.51 0.17
N LEU A 345 -28.25 21.33 0.79
CA LEU A 345 -27.08 20.46 1.00
C LEU A 345 -26.32 20.16 -0.30
N ASP A 346 -27.03 19.98 -1.41
CA ASP A 346 -26.45 19.68 -2.72
C ASP A 346 -25.71 20.88 -3.35
N GLU A 347 -25.94 22.10 -2.87
CA GLU A 347 -25.18 23.28 -3.31
C GLU A 347 -23.78 23.32 -2.69
N TYR A 348 -23.61 22.76 -1.50
CA TYR A 348 -22.35 22.77 -0.77
C TYR A 348 -21.56 21.48 -0.89
N PHE A 349 -22.22 20.34 -1.09
CA PHE A 349 -21.56 19.02 -1.02
C PHE A 349 -22.01 18.08 -2.12
N ASP A 350 -21.07 17.27 -2.57
CA ASP A 350 -21.29 16.15 -3.50
C ASP A 350 -21.99 14.99 -2.78
N ILE A 351 -23.33 15.03 -2.72
CA ILE A 351 -24.13 14.07 -1.96
C ILE A 351 -23.87 12.60 -2.37
N PRO A 352 -23.79 12.27 -3.68
CA PRO A 352 -23.42 10.93 -4.09
C PRO A 352 -22.13 10.42 -3.45
N VAL A 353 -21.08 11.22 -3.47
CA VAL A 353 -19.78 10.85 -2.88
C VAL A 353 -19.85 10.82 -1.35
N LEU A 354 -20.59 11.74 -0.69
CA LEU A 354 -20.84 11.68 0.75
C LEU A 354 -21.51 10.37 1.19
N ILE A 355 -22.46 9.86 0.41
CA ILE A 355 -23.13 8.59 0.70
C ILE A 355 -22.11 7.44 0.60
N ASP A 356 -21.30 7.41 -0.44
CA ASP A 356 -20.30 6.36 -0.61
C ASP A 356 -19.21 6.43 0.47
N TYR A 357 -18.82 7.65 0.89
CA TYR A 357 -17.90 7.84 2.00
C TYR A 357 -18.49 7.36 3.33
N TYR A 358 -19.77 7.67 3.59
CA TYR A 358 -20.46 7.14 4.75
C TYR A 358 -20.47 5.60 4.77
N LEU A 359 -20.68 4.96 3.63
CA LEU A 359 -20.63 3.50 3.54
C LEU A 359 -19.22 2.97 3.78
N LEU A 360 -18.18 3.58 3.21
CA LEU A 360 -16.80 3.17 3.41
C LEU A 360 -16.41 3.17 4.89
N ILE A 361 -16.63 4.31 5.59
CA ILE A 361 -16.24 4.43 7.00
C ILE A 361 -17.04 3.50 7.90
N ASN A 362 -18.32 3.25 7.57
CA ASN A 362 -19.15 2.31 8.32
C ASN A 362 -18.72 0.86 8.08
N VAL A 363 -18.61 0.41 6.84
CA VAL A 363 -18.27 -0.98 6.53
C VAL A 363 -16.92 -1.35 7.12
N LEU A 364 -15.94 -0.47 7.04
CA LEU A 364 -14.57 -0.73 7.52
C LEU A 364 -14.32 -0.36 8.98
N VAL A 365 -15.28 0.27 9.67
CA VAL A 365 -15.07 0.90 11.00
C VAL A 365 -13.85 1.83 10.97
N ALA A 366 -13.79 2.70 9.95
CA ALA A 366 -12.67 3.59 9.72
C ALA A 366 -12.75 4.83 10.64
N GLN A 367 -12.55 4.65 11.94
CA GLN A 367 -12.70 5.74 12.92
C GLN A 367 -11.68 6.85 12.71
N ASP A 368 -10.47 6.50 12.27
CA ASP A 368 -9.42 7.49 11.99
C ASP A 368 -9.72 8.36 10.75
N ASN A 369 -10.72 7.95 9.95
CA ASN A 369 -11.20 8.67 8.77
C ASN A 369 -12.52 9.42 9.04
N ASN A 370 -13.02 9.43 10.25
CA ASN A 370 -14.26 10.12 10.62
C ASN A 370 -14.00 11.63 10.85
N GLY A 371 -13.87 12.38 9.76
CA GLY A 371 -13.53 13.81 9.74
C GLY A 371 -12.01 14.11 9.72
N LYS A 372 -11.16 13.12 9.70
CA LYS A 372 -9.70 13.22 9.60
C LYS A 372 -9.21 12.30 8.47
N ASN A 373 -7.94 12.40 8.07
CA ASN A 373 -7.34 11.55 7.04
C ASN A 373 -8.15 11.49 5.74
N MET A 374 -8.60 12.65 5.29
CA MET A 374 -9.33 12.86 4.06
C MET A 374 -9.03 14.24 3.50
N PHE A 375 -9.41 14.48 2.27
CA PHE A 375 -9.31 15.80 1.66
C PHE A 375 -10.70 16.29 1.25
N TRP A 376 -10.95 17.57 1.48
CA TRP A 376 -12.01 18.30 0.81
C TRP A 376 -11.49 18.88 -0.49
N VAL A 377 -12.23 18.68 -1.55
CA VAL A 377 -11.84 19.05 -2.92
C VAL A 377 -12.92 19.93 -3.51
N CYS A 378 -12.53 21.11 -3.99
CA CYS A 378 -13.36 21.99 -4.83
C CYS A 378 -12.72 22.04 -6.22
N TYR A 379 -13.52 21.78 -7.27
CA TYR A 379 -13.03 21.74 -8.64
C TYR A 379 -12.64 23.12 -9.17
N ASP A 380 -13.57 24.08 -9.06
CA ASP A 380 -13.37 25.47 -9.48
C ASP A 380 -14.22 26.43 -8.61
N GLY A 381 -13.57 27.10 -7.67
CA GLY A 381 -14.22 28.00 -6.72
C GLY A 381 -14.92 29.21 -7.35
N GLU A 382 -14.57 29.56 -8.59
CA GLU A 382 -15.22 30.64 -9.35
C GLU A 382 -16.52 30.17 -10.03
N GLN A 383 -16.63 28.89 -10.34
CA GLN A 383 -17.80 28.35 -11.05
C GLN A 383 -18.74 27.59 -10.10
N ASP A 384 -18.18 26.76 -9.25
CA ASP A 384 -18.95 25.84 -8.40
C ASP A 384 -18.25 25.67 -7.04
N LYS A 385 -18.88 26.15 -5.97
CA LYS A 385 -18.35 26.12 -4.60
C LYS A 385 -18.66 24.83 -3.87
N LYS A 386 -18.94 23.75 -4.61
CA LYS A 386 -19.29 22.43 -4.08
C LYS A 386 -18.05 21.67 -3.63
N LEU A 387 -18.16 20.97 -2.51
CA LEU A 387 -17.11 20.14 -1.94
C LEU A 387 -17.37 18.66 -2.19
N THR A 388 -16.37 17.95 -2.70
CA THR A 388 -16.31 16.49 -2.73
C THR A 388 -15.17 15.96 -1.86
N ILE A 389 -15.06 14.64 -1.69
CA ILE A 389 -14.10 13.99 -0.80
C ILE A 389 -13.09 13.19 -1.61
N ALA A 390 -11.79 13.32 -1.26
CA ALA A 390 -10.77 12.34 -1.60
C ALA A 390 -10.28 11.64 -0.32
N VAL A 391 -10.19 10.29 -0.37
CA VAL A 391 -9.84 9.47 0.79
C VAL A 391 -8.33 9.34 0.96
N TRP A 392 -7.89 9.18 2.21
CA TRP A 392 -6.49 9.04 2.56
C TRP A 392 -6.31 8.24 3.84
N ASP A 393 -5.19 7.48 3.95
CA ASP A 393 -4.70 6.84 5.17
C ASP A 393 -5.73 5.88 5.82
N LEU A 394 -6.12 4.83 5.08
CA LEU A 394 -7.12 3.84 5.45
C LEU A 394 -6.53 2.61 6.16
N ASP A 395 -5.38 2.76 6.83
CA ASP A 395 -4.69 1.67 7.51
C ASP A 395 -5.37 1.25 8.83
N CYS A 396 -6.09 2.17 9.47
CA CYS A 396 -6.84 1.94 10.71
C CYS A 396 -8.28 1.47 10.43
N THR A 397 -8.42 0.33 9.75
CA THR A 397 -9.69 -0.25 9.30
C THR A 397 -9.77 -1.75 9.62
N ALA A 398 -10.94 -2.36 9.45
CA ALA A 398 -11.16 -3.80 9.62
C ALA A 398 -10.52 -4.35 10.92
N GLY A 399 -10.80 -3.70 12.03
CA GLY A 399 -10.34 -4.11 13.35
C GLY A 399 -8.97 -3.59 13.77
N GLN A 400 -8.19 -2.98 12.88
CA GLN A 400 -6.92 -2.36 13.21
C GLN A 400 -7.12 -0.96 13.81
N GLY A 401 -6.55 -0.72 14.99
CA GLY A 401 -6.54 0.60 15.63
C GLY A 401 -5.29 1.41 15.27
N TYR A 402 -5.35 2.72 15.54
CA TYR A 402 -4.24 3.65 15.28
C TYR A 402 -3.03 3.48 16.23
N ASN A 403 -3.19 2.74 17.32
CA ASN A 403 -2.09 2.45 18.23
C ASN A 403 -1.51 1.07 17.93
N PRO A 404 -0.32 0.97 17.33
CA PRO A 404 0.28 -0.30 16.96
C PRO A 404 0.61 -1.20 18.16
N THR A 405 0.70 -0.62 19.38
CA THR A 405 0.89 -1.41 20.63
C THR A 405 -0.41 -2.01 21.17
N LYS A 406 -1.56 -1.70 20.53
CA LYS A 406 -2.87 -2.29 20.80
C LYS A 406 -3.57 -2.48 19.45
N PRO A 407 -3.16 -3.47 18.67
CA PRO A 407 -3.57 -3.58 17.26
C PRO A 407 -5.08 -3.78 17.09
N HIS A 408 -5.73 -4.55 17.94
CA HIS A 408 -7.16 -4.88 17.84
C HIS A 408 -7.96 -4.33 19.04
N PRO A 409 -8.05 -2.99 19.19
CA PRO A 409 -8.76 -2.42 20.31
C PRO A 409 -10.28 -2.57 20.13
N SER A 410 -11.02 -2.70 21.24
CA SER A 410 -12.48 -2.87 21.20
C SER A 410 -13.23 -1.76 20.47
N GLY A 411 -12.68 -0.54 20.44
CA GLY A 411 -13.25 0.59 19.70
C GLY A 411 -13.25 0.39 18.17
N PHE A 412 -12.48 -0.56 17.65
CA PHE A 412 -12.46 -0.93 16.23
C PHE A 412 -13.10 -2.30 15.97
N GLY A 413 -13.87 -2.81 16.94
CA GLY A 413 -14.57 -4.08 16.83
C GLY A 413 -15.65 -4.09 15.75
N PRO A 414 -16.04 -5.27 15.27
CA PRO A 414 -17.01 -5.40 14.18
C PRO A 414 -18.43 -4.95 14.54
N GLU A 415 -18.78 -4.87 15.83
CA GLU A 415 -20.09 -4.44 16.31
C GLU A 415 -20.18 -2.94 16.65
N ILE A 416 -19.18 -2.15 16.27
CA ILE A 416 -19.20 -0.70 16.49
C ILE A 416 -20.24 -0.03 15.60
N ASP A 417 -21.14 0.72 16.23
CA ASP A 417 -22.06 1.61 15.53
C ASP A 417 -21.37 2.96 15.28
N MET A 418 -20.96 3.20 14.04
CA MET A 418 -20.25 4.42 13.65
C MET A 418 -21.07 5.70 13.88
N ARG A 419 -22.40 5.61 13.94
CA ARG A 419 -23.28 6.75 14.25
C ARG A 419 -23.08 7.28 15.68
N THR A 420 -22.56 6.45 16.58
CA THR A 420 -22.27 6.79 17.98
C THR A 420 -20.85 7.29 18.21
N GLN A 421 -20.01 7.35 17.16
CA GLN A 421 -18.58 7.64 17.24
C GLN A 421 -18.22 9.09 16.82
N ASN A 422 -18.98 10.09 17.25
CA ASN A 422 -18.79 11.49 16.84
C ASN A 422 -18.66 11.64 15.32
N LEU A 423 -19.62 11.05 14.61
CA LEU A 423 -19.67 11.05 13.15
C LEU A 423 -19.52 12.49 12.61
N LEU A 424 -18.70 12.67 11.60
CA LEU A 424 -18.53 13.93 10.86
C LEU A 424 -19.88 14.67 10.70
N MET A 425 -19.98 15.92 11.14
CA MET A 425 -21.27 16.58 11.36
C MET A 425 -22.15 16.62 10.12
N VAL A 426 -21.58 16.84 8.94
CA VAL A 426 -22.35 16.82 7.69
C VAL A 426 -23.00 15.47 7.45
N LEU A 427 -22.30 14.37 7.70
CA LEU A 427 -22.84 13.01 7.58
C LEU A 427 -23.89 12.75 8.67
N ASN A 428 -23.62 13.17 9.92
CA ASN A 428 -24.54 13.03 11.04
C ASN A 428 -25.89 13.73 10.78
N ARG A 429 -25.86 14.92 10.18
CA ARG A 429 -27.09 15.63 9.79
C ARG A 429 -27.76 14.97 8.57
N MET A 430 -26.97 14.59 7.56
CA MET A 430 -27.46 13.97 6.33
C MET A 430 -28.28 12.71 6.60
N ILE A 431 -27.76 11.77 7.41
CA ILE A 431 -28.43 10.49 7.66
C ILE A 431 -29.72 10.61 8.48
N LYS A 432 -29.95 11.74 9.16
CA LYS A 432 -31.21 12.00 9.86
C LYS A 432 -32.35 12.41 8.91
N ILE A 433 -32.02 12.77 7.68
CA ILE A 433 -33.01 13.13 6.66
C ILE A 433 -33.51 11.86 5.97
N PRO A 434 -34.83 11.53 6.00
CA PRO A 434 -35.33 10.25 5.51
C PRO A 434 -34.95 9.92 4.07
N LYS A 435 -34.94 10.92 3.16
CA LYS A 435 -34.56 10.69 1.75
C LYS A 435 -33.10 10.22 1.60
N TYR A 436 -32.19 10.80 2.40
CA TYR A 436 -30.76 10.45 2.34
C TYR A 436 -30.47 9.15 3.08
N ASN A 437 -31.14 8.91 4.22
CA ASN A 437 -31.04 7.63 4.92
C ASN A 437 -31.50 6.47 4.01
N LYS A 438 -32.60 6.68 3.30
CA LYS A 438 -33.06 5.70 2.29
C LYS A 438 -32.02 5.51 1.18
N ALA A 439 -31.46 6.60 0.65
CA ALA A 439 -30.44 6.52 -0.41
C ALA A 439 -29.17 5.78 0.04
N VAL A 440 -28.73 5.98 1.30
CA VAL A 440 -27.61 5.23 1.91
C VAL A 440 -27.93 3.74 1.94
N LYS A 441 -29.13 3.35 2.41
CA LYS A 441 -29.56 1.94 2.48
C LYS A 441 -29.66 1.30 1.10
N ASP A 442 -30.26 2.00 0.14
CA ASP A 442 -30.37 1.51 -1.23
C ASP A 442 -28.99 1.30 -1.85
N ARG A 443 -28.09 2.26 -1.66
CA ARG A 443 -26.72 2.18 -2.16
C ARG A 443 -25.90 1.07 -1.50
N TYR A 444 -26.08 0.85 -0.20
CA TYR A 444 -25.45 -0.28 0.49
C TYR A 444 -25.83 -1.61 -0.18
N TRP A 445 -27.14 -1.85 -0.42
CA TRP A 445 -27.62 -3.09 -1.01
C TRP A 445 -27.28 -3.23 -2.50
N GLU A 446 -27.15 -2.11 -3.22
CA GLU A 446 -26.61 -2.12 -4.57
C GLU A 446 -25.15 -2.60 -4.57
N LEU A 447 -24.30 -1.98 -3.75
CA LEU A 447 -22.89 -2.32 -3.64
C LEU A 447 -22.66 -3.71 -3.02
N TYR A 448 -23.56 -4.19 -2.18
CA TYR A 448 -23.53 -5.54 -1.62
C TYR A 448 -23.55 -6.63 -2.70
N GLN A 449 -24.13 -6.36 -3.85
CA GLN A 449 -24.13 -7.32 -4.97
C GLN A 449 -22.77 -7.42 -5.66
N THR A 450 -21.85 -6.50 -5.39
CA THR A 450 -20.58 -6.38 -6.12
C THR A 450 -19.37 -6.25 -5.20
N HIS A 451 -19.18 -5.07 -4.60
CA HIS A 451 -17.93 -4.69 -3.91
C HIS A 451 -18.01 -4.83 -2.38
N LEU A 452 -19.21 -4.67 -1.80
CA LEU A 452 -19.41 -4.62 -0.35
C LEU A 452 -20.05 -5.89 0.24
N ASN A 453 -19.99 -7.04 -0.40
CA ASN A 453 -20.32 -8.29 0.29
C ASN A 453 -19.09 -8.84 1.04
N PRO A 454 -19.31 -9.69 2.06
CA PRO A 454 -18.22 -10.20 2.89
C PRO A 454 -17.14 -10.94 2.11
N ASP A 455 -17.51 -11.73 1.11
CA ASP A 455 -16.58 -12.54 0.32
C ASP A 455 -15.71 -11.65 -0.59
N SER A 456 -16.31 -10.66 -1.26
CA SER A 456 -15.58 -9.71 -2.12
C SER A 456 -14.62 -8.84 -1.31
N LEU A 457 -15.02 -8.43 -0.11
CA LEU A 457 -14.14 -7.65 0.76
C LEU A 457 -12.99 -8.51 1.31
N TYR A 458 -13.28 -9.72 1.79
CA TYR A 458 -12.26 -10.65 2.29
C TYR A 458 -11.24 -11.02 1.21
N ALA A 459 -11.71 -11.32 0.00
CA ALA A 459 -10.85 -11.72 -1.12
C ALA A 459 -9.75 -10.68 -1.44
N ARG A 460 -9.98 -9.37 -1.17
CA ARG A 460 -8.97 -8.33 -1.35
C ARG A 460 -7.77 -8.53 -0.40
N TYR A 461 -8.04 -8.81 0.87
CA TYR A 461 -7.01 -9.10 1.87
C TYR A 461 -6.30 -10.42 1.59
N GLU A 462 -7.09 -11.47 1.31
CA GLU A 462 -6.59 -12.80 1.00
C GLU A 462 -5.63 -12.78 -0.20
N ASN A 463 -6.00 -12.12 -1.28
CA ASN A 463 -5.17 -12.00 -2.46
C ASN A 463 -3.80 -11.38 -2.15
N TYR A 464 -3.75 -10.31 -1.35
CA TYR A 464 -2.48 -9.68 -0.98
C TYR A 464 -1.63 -10.55 -0.07
N ILE A 465 -2.21 -11.11 0.98
CA ILE A 465 -1.46 -11.94 1.93
C ILE A 465 -0.96 -13.22 1.26
N HIS A 466 -1.77 -13.85 0.40
CA HIS A 466 -1.33 -14.99 -0.40
C HIS A 466 -0.21 -14.60 -1.39
N HIS A 467 -0.32 -13.43 -2.01
CA HIS A 467 0.74 -12.93 -2.90
C HIS A 467 2.06 -12.73 -2.15
N PHE A 468 2.03 -12.12 -0.96
CA PHE A 468 3.22 -11.95 -0.12
C PHE A 468 3.80 -13.29 0.34
N THR A 469 2.94 -14.24 0.69
CA THR A 469 3.34 -15.58 1.14
C THR A 469 3.99 -16.37 0.01
N ARG A 470 3.38 -16.36 -1.17
CA ARG A 470 3.84 -17.10 -2.35
C ARG A 470 5.26 -16.69 -2.78
N GLY A 471 5.57 -15.39 -2.76
CA GLY A 471 6.89 -14.84 -3.08
C GLY A 471 7.87 -14.82 -1.90
N GLY A 472 7.43 -15.28 -0.71
CA GLY A 472 8.24 -15.30 0.50
C GLY A 472 8.43 -13.94 1.17
N ALA A 473 7.80 -12.87 0.66
CA ALA A 473 7.87 -11.54 1.26
C ALA A 473 7.24 -11.51 2.66
N ALA A 474 6.15 -12.27 2.90
CA ALA A 474 5.53 -12.41 4.22
C ALA A 474 6.53 -12.92 5.26
N ALA A 475 7.21 -14.02 4.98
CA ALA A 475 8.20 -14.59 5.91
C ALA A 475 9.38 -13.64 6.18
N ARG A 476 9.84 -12.89 5.14
CA ARG A 476 10.89 -11.87 5.31
C ARG A 476 10.43 -10.67 6.14
N GLU A 477 9.19 -10.23 5.96
CA GLU A 477 8.56 -9.16 6.75
C GLU A 477 8.42 -9.58 8.21
N GLU A 478 7.89 -10.78 8.47
CA GLU A 478 7.74 -11.36 9.79
C GLU A 478 9.10 -11.53 10.48
N GLN A 479 10.09 -12.07 9.80
CA GLN A 479 11.45 -12.21 10.34
C GLN A 479 12.05 -10.85 10.72
N LYS A 480 11.81 -9.81 9.91
CA LYS A 480 12.39 -8.48 10.12
C LYS A 480 11.74 -7.71 11.25
N TRP A 481 10.40 -7.79 11.39
CA TRP A 481 9.63 -6.88 12.23
C TRP A 481 8.87 -7.54 13.39
N SER A 482 8.85 -8.88 13.50
CA SER A 482 8.31 -9.55 14.69
C SER A 482 9.02 -9.07 15.95
N ARG A 483 8.24 -8.83 16.98
CA ARG A 483 8.71 -8.36 18.31
C ARG A 483 9.36 -6.98 18.31
N ASP A 484 9.23 -6.22 17.23
CA ASP A 484 9.71 -4.84 17.21
C ASP A 484 8.86 -3.97 18.15
N SER A 485 9.51 -2.98 18.80
CA SER A 485 8.84 -2.06 19.71
C SER A 485 7.79 -1.18 19.01
N ASP A 486 7.93 -0.95 17.71
CA ASP A 486 6.96 -0.19 16.91
C ASP A 486 5.59 -0.83 16.89
N ILE A 487 5.53 -2.16 16.99
CA ILE A 487 4.28 -2.95 17.09
C ILE A 487 4.04 -3.48 18.51
N GLY A 488 4.63 -2.87 19.54
CA GLY A 488 4.43 -3.25 20.94
C GLY A 488 5.02 -4.59 21.33
N GLY A 489 5.99 -5.11 20.58
CA GLY A 489 6.64 -6.38 20.82
C GLY A 489 5.81 -7.59 20.42
N TYR A 490 4.71 -7.40 19.67
CA TYR A 490 3.89 -8.51 19.14
C TYR A 490 4.66 -9.35 18.12
N GLU A 491 4.31 -10.61 18.04
CA GLU A 491 4.75 -11.46 16.94
C GLU A 491 3.93 -11.13 15.70
N LEU A 492 4.61 -10.76 14.62
CA LEU A 492 3.96 -10.50 13.36
C LEU A 492 3.71 -11.83 12.65
N ASN A 493 2.46 -12.09 12.29
CA ASN A 493 2.04 -13.25 11.52
C ASN A 493 0.88 -12.86 10.59
N LEU A 494 1.19 -12.73 9.31
CA LEU A 494 0.24 -12.25 8.31
C LEU A 494 -0.94 -13.22 8.10
N GLN A 495 -0.70 -14.54 8.26
CA GLN A 495 -1.78 -15.51 8.14
C GLN A 495 -2.75 -15.44 9.33
N GLN A 496 -2.25 -15.30 10.55
CA GLN A 496 -3.13 -15.11 11.72
C GLN A 496 -3.92 -13.81 11.61
N GLU A 497 -3.32 -12.79 11.06
CA GLU A 497 -3.99 -11.51 10.81
C GLU A 497 -5.08 -11.64 9.74
N LEU A 498 -4.85 -12.44 8.71
CA LEU A 498 -5.87 -12.76 7.70
C LEU A 498 -7.06 -13.52 8.31
N ASP A 499 -6.78 -14.49 9.19
CA ASP A 499 -7.82 -15.24 9.92
C ASP A 499 -8.66 -14.32 10.83
N PHE A 500 -8.00 -13.36 11.50
CA PHE A 500 -8.68 -12.31 12.28
C PHE A 500 -9.57 -11.44 11.40
N ILE A 501 -9.07 -10.98 10.25
CA ILE A 501 -9.83 -10.16 9.30
C ILE A 501 -11.06 -10.91 8.79
N TYR A 502 -10.94 -12.22 8.52
CA TYR A 502 -12.07 -13.05 8.12
C TYR A 502 -13.19 -13.04 9.17
N ASP A 503 -12.86 -13.39 10.44
CA ASP A 503 -13.83 -13.38 11.54
C ASP A 503 -14.46 -11.99 11.73
N TRP A 504 -13.60 -10.94 11.70
CA TRP A 504 -14.04 -9.56 11.83
C TRP A 504 -15.05 -9.18 10.73
N ILE A 505 -14.78 -9.50 9.47
CA ILE A 505 -15.68 -9.22 8.35
C ILE A 505 -17.01 -9.95 8.52
N GLN A 506 -17.01 -11.25 8.83
CA GLN A 506 -18.25 -12.01 9.01
C GLN A 506 -19.13 -11.38 10.09
N ARG A 507 -18.56 -11.06 11.23
CA ARG A 507 -19.28 -10.42 12.35
C ARG A 507 -19.73 -8.99 11.99
N ARG A 508 -18.91 -8.24 11.24
CA ARG A 508 -19.29 -6.88 10.78
C ARG A 508 -20.56 -6.90 9.94
N TYR A 509 -20.64 -7.79 8.99
CA TYR A 509 -21.80 -7.88 8.11
C TYR A 509 -23.04 -8.40 8.84
N LEU A 510 -22.90 -9.32 9.78
CA LEU A 510 -24.01 -9.71 10.65
C LEU A 510 -24.56 -8.50 11.42
N PHE A 511 -23.69 -7.69 11.99
CA PHE A 511 -24.09 -6.47 12.71
C PHE A 511 -24.78 -5.44 11.80
N LEU A 512 -24.20 -5.14 10.64
CA LEU A 512 -24.74 -4.15 9.69
C LEU A 512 -26.10 -4.59 9.13
N ASN A 513 -26.25 -5.85 8.75
CA ASN A 513 -27.46 -6.38 8.14
C ASN A 513 -28.60 -6.56 9.14
N ALA A 514 -28.30 -6.83 10.41
CA ALA A 514 -29.30 -6.89 11.48
C ALA A 514 -29.69 -5.50 12.03
N GLY A 515 -28.84 -4.50 11.83
CA GLY A 515 -28.97 -3.15 12.38
C GLY A 515 -29.29 -2.08 11.33
N GLU A 516 -28.28 -1.26 11.03
CA GLU A 516 -28.42 -0.03 10.24
C GLU A 516 -28.96 -0.27 8.82
N PHE A 517 -28.53 -1.35 8.17
CA PHE A 517 -28.92 -1.66 6.80
C PHE A 517 -29.97 -2.78 6.71
N TYR A 518 -30.67 -3.07 7.82
CA TYR A 518 -31.74 -4.04 7.83
C TYR A 518 -32.81 -3.77 6.75
N ARG A 519 -33.24 -4.83 6.09
CA ARG A 519 -34.26 -4.83 5.04
C ARG A 519 -35.24 -5.98 5.27
N ASP A 520 -36.55 -5.70 5.33
CA ASP A 520 -37.60 -6.66 5.68
C ASP A 520 -37.73 -7.89 4.72
N ASN A 521 -37.08 -7.87 3.54
CA ASN A 521 -37.25 -8.90 2.52
C ASN A 521 -35.94 -9.47 1.96
N VAL A 522 -34.81 -9.20 2.60
CA VAL A 522 -33.65 -10.04 2.33
C VAL A 522 -33.86 -11.30 3.13
N SER A 523 -34.31 -12.38 2.46
CA SER A 523 -34.14 -13.69 3.05
C SER A 523 -32.68 -13.78 3.46
N THR A 524 -32.43 -13.82 4.76
CA THR A 524 -31.19 -14.28 5.33
C THR A 524 -31.10 -15.79 5.21
N SER A 525 -31.67 -16.35 4.11
CA SER A 525 -31.12 -17.55 3.59
C SER A 525 -29.70 -17.14 3.14
N VAL A 526 -28.73 -17.29 4.06
CA VAL A 526 -27.72 -18.25 3.72
C VAL A 526 -28.51 -19.39 3.08
N GLU A 527 -28.78 -19.35 1.78
CA GLU A 527 -28.79 -20.58 1.06
C GLU A 527 -27.52 -21.22 1.59
N ASP A 528 -27.67 -22.28 2.37
CA ASP A 528 -26.69 -23.31 2.38
C ASP A 528 -26.34 -23.44 0.90
N VAL A 529 -25.30 -22.72 0.47
CA VAL A 529 -24.61 -23.06 -0.74
C VAL A 529 -24.15 -24.44 -0.33
N THR A 530 -25.03 -25.39 -0.61
CA THR A 530 -24.65 -26.77 -0.69
C THR A 530 -23.58 -26.70 -1.76
N ARG A 531 -22.35 -26.44 -1.31
CA ARG A 531 -21.16 -26.69 -2.12
C ARG A 531 -21.42 -28.09 -2.61
N PRO A 532 -21.53 -28.32 -3.93
CA PRO A 532 -21.77 -29.64 -4.44
C PRO A 532 -20.78 -30.50 -3.67
N SER A 533 -21.26 -31.49 -2.93
CA SER A 533 -20.49 -32.25 -1.94
C SER A 533 -19.22 -32.69 -2.64
N ASP A 534 -18.16 -31.93 -2.44
CA ASP A 534 -16.84 -32.24 -3.00
C ASP A 534 -16.27 -33.35 -2.12
N ASN A 535 -16.55 -34.58 -2.50
CA ASN A 535 -16.10 -35.75 -1.78
C ASN A 535 -14.57 -35.93 -1.81
N ARG A 536 -13.83 -35.01 -2.43
CA ARG A 536 -12.37 -35.02 -2.40
C ARG A 536 -11.87 -34.83 -0.97
N ILE A 537 -10.82 -35.56 -0.66
CA ILE A 537 -10.12 -35.47 0.61
C ILE A 537 -8.90 -34.59 0.36
N PHE A 538 -8.65 -33.68 1.27
CA PHE A 538 -7.48 -32.80 1.24
C PHE A 538 -6.64 -33.06 2.49
N ASP A 539 -5.33 -32.95 2.38
CA ASP A 539 -4.45 -32.91 3.53
C ASP A 539 -4.58 -31.54 4.28
N ILE A 540 -3.87 -31.40 5.38
CA ILE A 540 -3.89 -30.17 6.21
C ILE A 540 -3.26 -28.96 5.49
N LEU A 541 -2.58 -29.16 4.37
CA LEU A 541 -2.00 -28.12 3.50
C LEU A 541 -2.92 -27.77 2.34
N GLY A 542 -4.13 -28.38 2.28
CA GLY A 542 -5.12 -28.12 1.22
C GLY A 542 -4.83 -28.85 -0.09
N GLN A 543 -3.88 -29.80 -0.13
CA GLN A 543 -3.60 -30.60 -1.33
C GLN A 543 -4.58 -31.76 -1.46
N PRO A 544 -5.17 -32.02 -2.65
CA PRO A 544 -6.08 -33.12 -2.83
C PRO A 544 -5.35 -34.47 -2.71
N VAL A 545 -5.91 -35.37 -1.91
CA VAL A 545 -5.38 -36.70 -1.66
C VAL A 545 -6.36 -37.73 -2.22
N SER A 546 -5.93 -38.46 -3.25
CA SER A 546 -6.79 -39.47 -3.91
C SER A 546 -7.06 -40.68 -3.00
N THR A 547 -6.11 -41.06 -2.17
CA THR A 547 -6.25 -42.13 -1.15
C THR A 547 -5.33 -41.84 0.02
N PRO A 548 -5.85 -41.58 1.24
CA PRO A 548 -5.02 -41.37 2.40
C PRO A 548 -4.19 -42.63 2.74
N VAL A 549 -2.88 -42.52 2.71
CA VAL A 549 -1.96 -43.63 2.98
C VAL A 549 -1.30 -43.54 4.37
N LYS A 550 -1.61 -42.53 5.13
CA LYS A 550 -1.10 -42.32 6.49
C LYS A 550 -2.22 -41.97 7.44
N SER A 551 -2.15 -42.44 8.68
CA SER A 551 -3.05 -41.97 9.73
C SER A 551 -2.83 -40.50 9.99
N GLY A 552 -3.89 -39.70 9.98
CA GLY A 552 -3.77 -38.26 10.14
C GLY A 552 -5.10 -37.50 10.02
N ILE A 553 -5.01 -36.21 10.22
CA ILE A 553 -6.13 -35.29 10.02
C ILE A 553 -6.16 -34.87 8.54
N TYR A 554 -7.34 -34.98 7.95
CA TYR A 554 -7.66 -34.57 6.58
C TYR A 554 -8.87 -33.66 6.59
N ILE A 555 -9.14 -32.98 5.49
CA ILE A 555 -10.30 -32.11 5.31
C ILE A 555 -11.19 -32.73 4.20
N GLN A 556 -12.45 -32.94 4.52
CA GLN A 556 -13.47 -33.37 3.55
C GLN A 556 -14.75 -32.58 3.76
N ASN A 557 -15.32 -32.02 2.72
CA ASN A 557 -16.52 -31.17 2.81
C ASN A 557 -16.38 -30.01 3.81
N GLY A 558 -15.16 -29.43 3.92
CA GLY A 558 -14.86 -28.36 4.87
C GLY A 558 -14.78 -28.79 6.32
N LYS A 559 -14.84 -30.10 6.62
CA LYS A 559 -14.75 -30.64 7.99
C LYS A 559 -13.43 -31.40 8.18
N LYS A 560 -12.82 -31.24 9.35
CA LYS A 560 -11.67 -32.06 9.75
C LYS A 560 -12.15 -33.49 10.02
N ILE A 561 -11.53 -34.45 9.37
CA ILE A 561 -11.76 -35.90 9.60
C ILE A 561 -10.43 -36.54 9.98
N PHE A 562 -10.49 -37.53 10.84
CA PHE A 562 -9.32 -38.38 11.15
C PHE A 562 -9.46 -39.67 10.37
N ILE A 563 -8.48 -39.97 9.53
CA ILE A 563 -8.45 -41.23 8.78
C ILE A 563 -7.32 -42.08 9.32
N GLN A 564 -7.65 -43.33 9.58
CA GLN A 564 -6.71 -44.37 9.92
C GLN A 564 -6.78 -45.40 8.78
N PRO A 565 -5.71 -45.56 7.96
CA PRO A 565 -5.69 -46.49 6.83
C PRO A 565 -5.80 -47.94 7.25
#